data_16fb33719796d801d5c25cb0c45e66a5
#
_entry.id   16fb33719796d801d5c25cb0c45e66a5
#
_cell.length_a   1.000
_cell.length_b   1.000
_cell.length_c   1.000
_cell.angle_alpha   90.00
_cell.angle_beta   90.00
_cell.angle_gamma   90.00
#
_symmetry.space_group_name_H-M   'P 1'
#
loop_
_entity.id
_entity.type
_entity.pdbx_description
1 polymer ?
#
loop_
_entity_poly.entity_id
_entity_poly.type
_entity_poly.pdbx_seq_one_letter_code
_entity_poly.pdbx_strand_id
1 'polypeptide(L)'
;MCMDFNQAVEPLDWVPVVAGMDVVVNTVGILRESSGLSFDTIHRAAPSALFAAAAEAGVKHIVQLSALGADDQAQSRYHLSKKAADDVLMSLPVRASVVQPSLVYGPGGASAALFELFASMPLVLLPGGGRQQIQPVHIDDLIQALLALIASPDRRSERIAMVGPAPIFLRDFYTALRRTMGFTHSPRFLPIPMAAMSLAAHLGKWLPGGFLDTDTLNMLERGNTASPDRICSLLGRTPKSPDEFVPPAYARAVRIQAKMRWLLPVLRLSVGLVWIVTGIVSLGIYPIQASYDLLERVGTPSWLMPLFLYGAAVLDIVLGVLTILARRSRWLWGVQAALVMVYTVIISLKIPEFWLHPYGPVLKNLPFLAGLWILYELEERTWTT
;
A
#
# COMPACT_ATOMS: atom_id res chain seq x y z
N MET A 1 -26.25 -12.06 4.57
CA MET A 1 -26.69 -11.26 3.41
C MET A 1 -25.57 -10.30 3.06
N CYS A 2 -25.16 -10.20 1.79
CA CYS A 2 -24.18 -9.21 1.34
C CYS A 2 -24.94 -8.02 0.76
N MET A 3 -24.53 -6.79 1.17
CA MET A 3 -25.11 -5.54 0.67
C MET A 3 -24.02 -4.76 -0.07
N ASP A 4 -24.37 -4.23 -1.23
CA ASP A 4 -23.49 -3.31 -1.97
C ASP A 4 -23.82 -1.87 -1.55
N PHE A 5 -22.90 -1.24 -0.85
CA PHE A 5 -23.05 0.15 -0.41
C PHE A 5 -23.18 1.16 -1.55
N ASN A 6 -22.79 0.82 -2.78
CA ASN A 6 -23.02 1.69 -3.93
C ASN A 6 -24.49 1.72 -4.36
N GLN A 7 -25.24 0.68 -4.06
CA GLN A 7 -26.63 0.52 -4.50
C GLN A 7 -27.62 0.75 -3.35
N ALA A 8 -27.22 0.42 -2.13
CA ALA A 8 -28.07 0.51 -0.94
C ALA A 8 -28.04 1.94 -0.34
N VAL A 9 -28.63 2.91 -1.02
CA VAL A 9 -28.65 4.33 -0.62
C VAL A 9 -29.99 4.80 -0.07
N GLU A 10 -31.01 3.93 -0.11
CA GLU A 10 -32.32 4.22 0.44
C GLU A 10 -32.55 3.41 1.73
N PRO A 11 -33.28 3.95 2.73
CA PRO A 11 -33.55 3.23 3.97
C PRO A 11 -34.25 1.87 3.76
N LEU A 12 -35.13 1.75 2.77
CA LEU A 12 -35.82 0.50 2.45
C LEU A 12 -34.90 -0.65 2.07
N ASP A 13 -33.72 -0.35 1.49
CA ASP A 13 -32.72 -1.36 1.13
C ASP A 13 -32.17 -2.08 2.37
N TRP A 14 -32.14 -1.36 3.51
CA TRP A 14 -31.55 -1.84 4.77
C TRP A 14 -32.52 -2.55 5.70
N VAL A 15 -33.84 -2.34 5.54
CA VAL A 15 -34.86 -2.92 6.42
C VAL A 15 -34.69 -4.43 6.61
N PRO A 16 -34.46 -5.26 5.56
CA PRO A 16 -34.30 -6.70 5.75
C PRO A 16 -33.04 -7.10 6.53
N VAL A 17 -32.04 -6.20 6.56
CA VAL A 17 -30.73 -6.44 7.22
C VAL A 17 -30.77 -6.06 8.69
N VAL A 18 -31.49 -4.98 9.04
CA VAL A 18 -31.52 -4.42 10.40
C VAL A 18 -32.67 -4.93 11.25
N ALA A 19 -33.65 -5.58 10.63
CA ALA A 19 -34.84 -6.12 11.35
C ALA A 19 -34.42 -7.11 12.46
N GLY A 20 -34.86 -6.83 13.69
CA GLY A 20 -34.56 -7.67 14.85
C GLY A 20 -33.15 -7.59 15.40
N MET A 21 -32.34 -6.65 14.90
CA MET A 21 -31.00 -6.43 15.42
C MET A 21 -31.02 -5.50 16.63
N ASP A 22 -30.23 -5.82 17.66
CA ASP A 22 -30.04 -4.95 18.83
C ASP A 22 -28.97 -3.87 18.60
N VAL A 23 -27.95 -4.21 17.85
CA VAL A 23 -26.79 -3.33 17.59
C VAL A 23 -26.42 -3.39 16.11
N VAL A 24 -26.15 -2.23 15.55
CA VAL A 24 -25.58 -2.08 14.19
C VAL A 24 -24.20 -1.46 14.30
N VAL A 25 -23.20 -2.09 13.68
CA VAL A 25 -21.82 -1.58 13.64
C VAL A 25 -21.42 -1.33 12.18
N ASN A 26 -21.27 -0.08 11.79
CA ASN A 26 -20.78 0.28 10.47
C ASN A 26 -19.28 0.55 10.50
N THR A 27 -18.51 -0.32 9.83
CA THR A 27 -17.07 -0.20 9.67
C THR A 27 -16.66 0.09 8.23
N VAL A 28 -17.64 0.29 7.34
CA VAL A 28 -17.38 0.49 5.91
C VAL A 28 -16.77 1.85 5.65
N GLY A 29 -15.78 1.88 4.78
CA GLY A 29 -15.14 3.11 4.35
C GLY A 29 -14.06 2.88 3.32
N ILE A 30 -13.74 3.92 2.57
CA ILE A 30 -12.67 3.96 1.58
C ILE A 30 -11.73 5.11 1.92
N LEU A 31 -10.44 4.95 1.66
CA LEU A 31 -9.45 6.04 1.85
C LEU A 31 -9.30 6.89 0.59
N ARG A 32 -9.76 6.39 -0.56
CA ARG A 32 -9.67 7.05 -1.87
C ARG A 32 -10.86 6.69 -2.72
N GLU A 33 -11.29 7.64 -3.53
CA GLU A 33 -12.27 7.40 -4.59
C GLU A 33 -11.64 6.63 -5.76
N SER A 34 -12.44 5.83 -6.42
CA SER A 34 -12.08 5.10 -7.63
C SER A 34 -13.28 5.04 -8.58
N SER A 35 -13.09 4.48 -9.78
CA SER A 35 -14.20 4.28 -10.71
C SER A 35 -15.29 3.43 -10.04
N GLY A 36 -16.46 4.03 -9.82
CA GLY A 36 -17.62 3.39 -9.17
C GLY A 36 -17.65 3.45 -7.63
N LEU A 37 -16.66 4.08 -6.97
CA LEU A 37 -16.62 4.24 -5.51
C LEU A 37 -16.39 5.71 -5.14
N SER A 38 -17.41 6.41 -4.65
CA SER A 38 -17.30 7.81 -4.22
C SER A 38 -17.35 7.94 -2.70
N PHE A 39 -16.71 8.98 -2.15
CA PHE A 39 -16.85 9.31 -0.74
C PHE A 39 -18.29 9.62 -0.36
N ASP A 40 -19.03 10.30 -1.24
CA ASP A 40 -20.39 10.67 -0.97
C ASP A 40 -21.30 9.44 -0.80
N THR A 41 -21.20 8.47 -1.69
CA THR A 41 -21.99 7.25 -1.62
C THR A 41 -21.61 6.38 -0.41
N ILE A 42 -20.30 6.08 -0.27
CA ILE A 42 -19.81 5.09 0.71
C ILE A 42 -19.76 5.67 2.13
N HIS A 43 -19.45 6.94 2.31
CA HIS A 43 -19.33 7.54 3.64
C HIS A 43 -20.56 8.30 4.10
N ARG A 44 -21.40 8.79 3.19
CA ARG A 44 -22.57 9.61 3.56
C ARG A 44 -23.90 8.95 3.22
N ALA A 45 -24.20 8.74 1.93
CA ALA A 45 -25.55 8.33 1.51
C ALA A 45 -25.94 6.96 2.07
N ALA A 46 -25.17 5.92 1.78
CA ALA A 46 -25.47 4.56 2.25
C ALA A 46 -25.45 4.42 3.79
N PRO A 47 -24.45 4.96 4.54
CA PRO A 47 -24.51 4.96 6.00
C PRO A 47 -25.71 5.72 6.55
N SER A 48 -26.08 6.88 5.99
CA SER A 48 -27.25 7.64 6.44
C SER A 48 -28.56 6.85 6.26
N ALA A 49 -28.70 6.16 5.13
CA ALA A 49 -29.81 5.26 4.87
C ALA A 49 -29.85 4.07 5.86
N LEU A 50 -28.71 3.44 6.12
CA LEU A 50 -28.56 2.39 7.12
C LEU A 50 -28.99 2.88 8.53
N PHE A 51 -28.54 4.07 8.93
CA PHE A 51 -28.85 4.61 10.26
C PHE A 51 -30.34 4.95 10.41
N ALA A 52 -30.95 5.51 9.37
CA ALA A 52 -32.39 5.78 9.37
C ALA A 52 -33.21 4.48 9.50
N ALA A 53 -32.92 3.48 8.67
CA ALA A 53 -33.57 2.18 8.72
C ALA A 53 -33.37 1.48 10.08
N ALA A 54 -32.17 1.55 10.66
CA ALA A 54 -31.87 0.96 11.96
C ALA A 54 -32.65 1.66 13.10
N ALA A 55 -32.77 2.99 13.06
CA ALA A 55 -33.54 3.75 14.05
C ALA A 55 -35.02 3.43 13.94
N GLU A 56 -35.58 3.36 12.73
CA GLU A 56 -36.99 2.98 12.50
C GLU A 56 -37.29 1.51 12.91
N ALA A 57 -36.33 0.61 12.70
CA ALA A 57 -36.44 -0.81 13.09
C ALA A 57 -36.31 -1.03 14.62
N GLY A 58 -36.03 0.02 15.39
CA GLY A 58 -35.92 -0.07 16.86
C GLY A 58 -34.59 -0.64 17.34
N VAL A 59 -33.51 -0.55 16.51
CA VAL A 59 -32.15 -0.89 16.93
C VAL A 59 -31.75 -0.05 18.15
N LYS A 60 -31.20 -0.69 19.17
CA LYS A 60 -30.90 -0.04 20.45
C LYS A 60 -29.62 0.79 20.45
N HIS A 61 -28.66 0.43 19.60
CA HIS A 61 -27.37 1.08 19.54
C HIS A 61 -26.74 1.02 18.13
N ILE A 62 -26.31 2.15 17.62
CA ILE A 62 -25.57 2.24 16.36
C ILE A 62 -24.16 2.71 16.64
N VAL A 63 -23.17 1.96 16.16
CA VAL A 63 -21.74 2.27 16.26
C VAL A 63 -21.22 2.58 14.85
N GLN A 64 -20.73 3.80 14.65
CA GLN A 64 -20.14 4.26 13.39
C GLN A 64 -18.63 4.38 13.53
N LEU A 65 -17.87 3.66 12.70
CA LEU A 65 -16.44 3.87 12.60
C LEU A 65 -16.15 5.05 11.65
N SER A 66 -15.87 6.19 12.28
CA SER A 66 -15.50 7.44 11.61
C SER A 66 -13.97 7.59 11.51
N ALA A 67 -13.45 8.79 11.62
CA ALA A 67 -12.01 9.08 11.66
C ALA A 67 -11.73 10.29 12.55
N LEU A 68 -10.61 10.26 13.25
CA LEU A 68 -10.16 11.43 14.01
C LEU A 68 -9.85 12.58 13.04
N GLY A 69 -10.44 13.76 13.28
CA GLY A 69 -10.40 14.88 12.36
C GLY A 69 -11.64 15.04 11.49
N ALA A 70 -12.64 14.16 11.59
CA ALA A 70 -13.98 14.36 11.05
C ALA A 70 -14.78 15.29 11.97
N ASP A 71 -14.43 16.56 12.00
CA ASP A 71 -14.96 17.61 12.87
C ASP A 71 -15.22 18.91 12.09
N ASP A 72 -15.59 20.00 12.78
CA ASP A 72 -15.93 21.28 12.17
C ASP A 72 -14.74 21.99 11.49
N GLN A 73 -13.52 21.55 11.76
CA GLN A 73 -12.30 22.06 11.13
C GLN A 73 -11.81 21.15 10.00
N ALA A 74 -12.57 20.12 9.61
CA ALA A 74 -12.22 19.22 8.53
C ALA A 74 -12.08 19.97 7.20
N GLN A 75 -11.00 19.69 6.47
CA GLN A 75 -10.73 20.30 5.17
C GLN A 75 -10.64 19.25 4.04
N SER A 76 -10.24 18.03 4.36
CA SER A 76 -10.15 16.96 3.36
C SER A 76 -11.54 16.42 3.02
N ARG A 77 -11.75 16.05 1.76
CA ARG A 77 -13.00 15.44 1.29
C ARG A 77 -13.33 14.17 2.08
N TYR A 78 -12.32 13.41 2.46
CA TYR A 78 -12.46 12.22 3.31
C TYR A 78 -13.09 12.55 4.67
N HIS A 79 -12.52 13.50 5.42
CA HIS A 79 -13.05 13.86 6.75
C HIS A 79 -14.42 14.52 6.68
N LEU A 80 -14.65 15.38 5.68
CA LEU A 80 -15.96 16.02 5.46
C LEU A 80 -17.06 15.00 5.18
N SER A 81 -16.76 13.99 4.35
CA SER A 81 -17.75 12.93 4.05
C SER A 81 -18.06 12.04 5.25
N LYS A 82 -17.05 11.71 6.07
CA LYS A 82 -17.26 10.97 7.34
C LYS A 82 -18.09 11.80 8.33
N LYS A 83 -17.72 13.08 8.52
CA LYS A 83 -18.46 14.00 9.39
C LYS A 83 -19.93 14.11 9.00
N ALA A 84 -20.25 14.20 7.71
CA ALA A 84 -21.62 14.30 7.25
C ALA A 84 -22.50 13.13 7.71
N ALA A 85 -22.02 11.90 7.66
CA ALA A 85 -22.73 10.74 8.19
C ALA A 85 -22.78 10.74 9.73
N ASP A 86 -21.69 11.16 10.38
CA ASP A 86 -21.63 11.28 11.84
C ASP A 86 -22.69 12.26 12.36
N ASP A 87 -22.87 13.40 11.67
CA ASP A 87 -23.88 14.42 12.03
C ASP A 87 -25.31 13.88 11.87
N VAL A 88 -25.58 13.13 10.78
CA VAL A 88 -26.86 12.46 10.58
C VAL A 88 -27.13 11.48 11.73
N LEU A 89 -26.16 10.60 12.03
CA LEU A 89 -26.33 9.61 13.10
C LEU A 89 -26.60 10.27 14.46
N MET A 90 -25.86 11.33 14.78
CA MET A 90 -26.02 12.05 16.06
C MET A 90 -27.34 12.80 16.18
N SER A 91 -28.06 13.06 15.09
CA SER A 91 -29.40 13.70 15.07
C SER A 91 -30.55 12.71 15.25
N LEU A 92 -30.31 11.40 15.09
CA LEU A 92 -31.35 10.38 15.18
C LEU A 92 -31.68 10.05 16.64
N PRO A 93 -32.98 9.66 16.95
CA PRO A 93 -33.43 9.29 18.27
C PRO A 93 -33.03 7.86 18.66
N VAL A 94 -31.74 7.53 18.48
CA VAL A 94 -31.16 6.22 18.81
C VAL A 94 -29.82 6.45 19.53
N ARG A 95 -29.42 5.53 20.41
CA ARG A 95 -28.09 5.59 21.00
C ARG A 95 -27.04 5.49 19.90
N ALA A 96 -26.16 6.49 19.79
CA ALA A 96 -25.15 6.59 18.78
C ALA A 96 -23.75 6.66 19.39
N SER A 97 -22.82 5.86 18.89
CA SER A 97 -21.40 5.96 19.22
C SER A 97 -20.61 6.19 17.94
N VAL A 98 -20.16 7.42 17.76
CA VAL A 98 -19.27 7.80 16.64
C VAL A 98 -17.82 7.60 17.11
N VAL A 99 -17.23 6.52 16.66
CA VAL A 99 -15.84 6.14 17.01
C VAL A 99 -14.89 6.76 16.00
N GLN A 100 -13.99 7.60 16.48
CA GLN A 100 -13.02 8.34 15.68
C GLN A 100 -11.59 7.84 15.96
N PRO A 101 -11.16 6.75 15.32
CA PRO A 101 -9.79 6.29 15.48
C PRO A 101 -8.81 7.25 14.83
N SER A 102 -7.63 7.33 15.42
CA SER A 102 -6.43 7.89 14.79
C SER A 102 -5.88 6.92 13.74
N LEU A 103 -4.57 6.98 13.46
CA LEU A 103 -3.93 6.00 12.58
C LEU A 103 -3.99 4.60 13.19
N VAL A 104 -4.76 3.71 12.57
CA VAL A 104 -4.91 2.33 13.03
C VAL A 104 -3.75 1.49 12.50
N TYR A 105 -3.03 0.85 13.41
CA TYR A 105 -2.03 -0.16 13.08
C TYR A 105 -2.57 -1.56 13.40
N GLY A 106 -2.48 -2.46 12.43
CA GLY A 106 -2.86 -3.86 12.62
C GLY A 106 -2.26 -4.78 11.57
N PRO A 107 -1.94 -6.03 11.90
CA PRO A 107 -1.39 -7.00 10.98
C PRO A 107 -2.26 -7.15 9.72
N GLY A 108 -1.63 -7.11 8.54
CA GLY A 108 -2.35 -7.23 7.25
C GLY A 108 -3.07 -5.97 6.79
N GLY A 109 -3.16 -4.92 7.61
CA GLY A 109 -3.76 -3.64 7.22
C GLY A 109 -2.90 -2.89 6.19
N ALA A 110 -3.54 -2.24 5.21
CA ALA A 110 -2.84 -1.48 4.17
C ALA A 110 -1.97 -0.34 4.76
N SER A 111 -2.47 0.37 5.77
CA SER A 111 -1.72 1.42 6.46
C SER A 111 -0.51 0.85 7.22
N ALA A 112 -0.70 -0.25 7.96
CA ALA A 112 0.39 -0.93 8.65
C ALA A 112 1.48 -1.40 7.67
N ALA A 113 1.06 -2.00 6.55
CA ALA A 113 1.94 -2.42 5.48
C ALA A 113 2.82 -1.28 4.94
N LEU A 114 2.25 -0.09 4.78
CA LEU A 114 2.95 1.11 4.32
C LEU A 114 3.94 1.62 5.39
N PHE A 115 3.52 1.67 6.66
CA PHE A 115 4.39 2.08 7.77
C PHE A 115 5.57 1.11 7.94
N GLU A 116 5.33 -0.19 7.87
CA GLU A 116 6.37 -1.23 7.92
C GLU A 116 7.35 -1.10 6.76
N LEU A 117 6.83 -0.88 5.52
CA LEU A 117 7.66 -0.65 4.35
C LEU A 117 8.62 0.52 4.59
N PHE A 118 8.11 1.71 4.94
CA PHE A 118 8.96 2.87 5.19
C PHE A 118 9.92 2.64 6.36
N ALA A 119 9.46 2.08 7.47
CA ALA A 119 10.33 1.75 8.60
C ALA A 119 11.43 0.74 8.23
N SER A 120 11.24 -0.12 7.23
CA SER A 120 12.23 -1.10 6.77
C SER A 120 13.28 -0.55 5.82
N MET A 121 13.03 0.61 5.20
CA MET A 121 13.96 1.22 4.24
C MET A 121 15.23 1.72 4.94
N PRO A 122 16.40 1.67 4.26
CA PRO A 122 17.65 2.20 4.83
C PRO A 122 17.65 3.73 4.91
N LEU A 123 16.90 4.39 4.02
CA LEU A 123 16.70 5.83 3.95
C LEU A 123 15.21 6.12 3.84
N VAL A 124 14.65 6.87 4.77
CA VAL A 124 13.24 7.24 4.82
C VAL A 124 13.08 8.72 4.47
N LEU A 125 12.32 8.99 3.43
CA LEU A 125 11.98 10.36 3.03
C LEU A 125 10.84 10.86 3.92
N LEU A 126 11.07 11.92 4.68
CA LEU A 126 10.08 12.45 5.62
C LEU A 126 9.62 13.85 5.26
N PRO A 127 8.30 14.05 5.00
CA PRO A 127 7.72 15.37 4.86
C PRO A 127 8.02 16.23 6.09
N GLY A 128 8.51 17.47 5.89
CA GLY A 128 8.81 18.38 7.00
C GLY A 128 9.74 17.83 8.10
N GLY A 129 10.56 16.81 7.75
CA GLY A 129 11.45 16.15 8.70
C GLY A 129 10.75 15.24 9.72
N GLY A 130 9.50 14.87 9.48
CA GLY A 130 8.74 13.94 10.32
C GLY A 130 8.37 14.49 11.70
N ARG A 131 8.19 15.81 11.81
CA ARG A 131 7.82 16.49 13.07
C ARG A 131 6.32 16.53 13.32
N GLN A 132 5.53 15.99 12.43
CA GLN A 132 4.08 15.88 12.59
C GLN A 132 3.78 14.95 13.77
N GLN A 133 2.85 15.38 14.63
CA GLN A 133 2.39 14.59 15.76
C GLN A 133 1.27 13.65 15.31
N ILE A 134 1.44 12.37 15.61
CA ILE A 134 0.47 11.31 15.41
C ILE A 134 0.27 10.54 16.71
N GLN A 135 -0.83 9.83 16.83
CA GLN A 135 -1.11 9.05 18.04
C GLN A 135 -1.73 7.69 17.64
N PRO A 136 -0.93 6.81 16.98
CA PRO A 136 -1.44 5.59 16.40
C PRO A 136 -1.99 4.64 17.45
N VAL A 137 -3.11 3.97 17.12
CA VAL A 137 -3.78 2.99 17.96
C VAL A 137 -3.62 1.58 17.37
N HIS A 138 -3.39 0.58 18.22
CA HIS A 138 -3.34 -0.80 17.77
C HIS A 138 -4.75 -1.35 17.54
N ILE A 139 -4.92 -2.17 16.49
CA ILE A 139 -6.22 -2.73 16.12
C ILE A 139 -6.86 -3.54 17.25
N ASP A 140 -6.07 -4.30 18.03
CA ASP A 140 -6.60 -5.08 19.16
C ASP A 140 -7.22 -4.19 20.23
N ASP A 141 -6.57 -3.04 20.52
CA ASP A 141 -7.09 -2.08 21.49
C ASP A 141 -8.37 -1.41 20.97
N LEU A 142 -8.40 -1.07 19.68
CA LEU A 142 -9.60 -0.53 19.04
C LEU A 142 -10.76 -1.53 19.11
N ILE A 143 -10.52 -2.80 18.79
CA ILE A 143 -11.56 -3.85 18.84
C ILE A 143 -12.02 -4.07 20.28
N GLN A 144 -11.11 -4.18 21.26
CA GLN A 144 -11.48 -4.34 22.67
C GLN A 144 -12.30 -3.15 23.19
N ALA A 145 -11.91 -1.92 22.82
CA ALA A 145 -12.66 -0.73 23.18
C ALA A 145 -14.05 -0.68 22.54
N LEU A 146 -14.18 -1.10 21.27
CA LEU A 146 -15.47 -1.24 20.59
C LEU A 146 -16.39 -2.26 21.28
N LEU A 147 -15.84 -3.42 21.65
CA LEU A 147 -16.61 -4.45 22.38
C LEU A 147 -17.08 -3.95 23.75
N ALA A 148 -16.17 -3.27 24.49
CA ALA A 148 -16.52 -2.65 25.78
C ALA A 148 -17.60 -1.56 25.61
N LEU A 149 -17.52 -0.76 24.54
CA LEU A 149 -18.52 0.26 24.22
C LEU A 149 -19.88 -0.33 23.91
N ILE A 150 -19.94 -1.41 23.15
CA ILE A 150 -21.19 -2.13 22.82
C ILE A 150 -21.81 -2.73 24.09
N ALA A 151 -21.00 -3.34 24.94
CA ALA A 151 -21.44 -3.95 26.22
C ALA A 151 -21.76 -2.93 27.33
N SER A 152 -21.37 -1.68 27.16
CA SER A 152 -21.54 -0.64 28.17
C SER A 152 -23.03 -0.36 28.44
N PRO A 153 -23.46 -0.25 29.71
CA PRO A 153 -24.80 0.17 30.08
C PRO A 153 -25.09 1.65 29.86
N ASP A 154 -24.03 2.45 29.60
CA ASP A 154 -24.16 3.88 29.32
C ASP A 154 -24.95 4.09 28.02
N ARG A 155 -26.03 4.87 28.11
CA ARG A 155 -26.96 5.09 26.98
C ARG A 155 -26.74 6.43 26.28
N ARG A 156 -25.68 7.18 26.61
CA ARG A 156 -25.39 8.48 25.97
C ARG A 156 -24.89 8.28 24.54
N SER A 157 -25.34 9.16 23.68
CA SER A 157 -24.74 9.31 22.34
C SER A 157 -23.48 10.16 22.47
N GLU A 158 -22.37 9.70 21.89
CA GLU A 158 -21.07 10.40 22.03
C GLU A 158 -20.17 10.22 20.79
N ARG A 159 -19.30 11.18 20.58
CA ARG A 159 -18.14 11.05 19.67
C ARG A 159 -16.92 10.71 20.50
N ILE A 160 -16.21 9.66 20.13
CA ILE A 160 -15.16 9.07 20.93
C ILE A 160 -13.89 8.99 20.11
N ALA A 161 -12.87 9.74 20.51
CA ALA A 161 -11.52 9.57 19.96
C ALA A 161 -10.91 8.26 20.46
N MET A 162 -10.45 7.41 19.52
CA MET A 162 -9.75 6.17 19.81
C MET A 162 -8.31 6.32 19.37
N VAL A 163 -7.43 6.62 20.31
CA VAL A 163 -6.05 7.00 20.08
C VAL A 163 -5.09 6.14 20.89
N GLY A 164 -3.81 6.12 20.52
CA GLY A 164 -2.75 5.50 21.30
C GLY A 164 -2.48 6.22 22.62
N PRO A 165 -1.50 5.76 23.41
CA PRO A 165 -1.29 6.23 24.78
C PRO A 165 -0.85 7.70 24.87
N ALA A 166 -0.07 8.17 23.90
CA ALA A 166 0.44 9.53 23.84
C ALA A 166 0.80 9.95 22.40
N PRO A 167 0.77 11.25 22.09
CA PRO A 167 1.30 11.76 20.83
C PRO A 167 2.79 11.43 20.65
N ILE A 168 3.17 11.08 19.43
CA ILE A 168 4.54 10.77 19.03
C ILE A 168 4.84 11.46 17.70
N PHE A 169 6.09 11.87 17.45
CA PHE A 169 6.48 12.36 16.15
C PHE A 169 6.51 11.21 15.11
N LEU A 170 6.15 11.50 13.87
CA LEU A 170 6.15 10.51 12.79
C LEU A 170 7.51 9.81 12.63
N ARG A 171 8.63 10.55 12.75
CA ARG A 171 9.99 9.98 12.73
C ARG A 171 10.25 8.98 13.86
N ASP A 172 9.73 9.29 15.06
CA ASP A 172 9.93 8.45 16.24
C ASP A 172 9.05 7.20 16.16
N PHE A 173 7.86 7.32 15.57
CA PHE A 173 7.01 6.18 15.23
C PHE A 173 7.70 5.20 14.27
N TYR A 174 8.33 5.69 13.18
CA TYR A 174 9.11 4.81 12.31
C TYR A 174 10.31 4.16 13.02
N THR A 175 10.93 4.89 13.94
CA THR A 175 12.04 4.36 14.77
C THR A 175 11.55 3.25 15.69
N ALA A 176 10.41 3.44 16.36
CA ALA A 176 9.77 2.43 17.21
C ALA A 176 9.40 1.18 16.41
N LEU A 177 8.68 1.33 15.28
CA LEU A 177 8.33 0.20 14.42
C LEU A 177 9.57 -0.55 13.92
N ARG A 178 10.62 0.16 13.53
CA ARG A 178 11.87 -0.47 13.09
C ARG A 178 12.49 -1.31 14.19
N ARG A 179 12.47 -0.82 15.43
CA ARG A 179 12.95 -1.55 16.61
C ARG A 179 12.12 -2.81 16.85
N THR A 180 10.78 -2.71 16.83
CA THR A 180 9.90 -3.87 17.04
C THR A 180 10.04 -4.93 15.95
N MET A 181 10.37 -4.54 14.71
CA MET A 181 10.73 -5.48 13.63
C MET A 181 12.13 -6.10 13.80
N GLY A 182 12.86 -5.80 14.87
CA GLY A 182 14.15 -6.39 15.19
C GLY A 182 15.32 -5.87 14.33
N PHE A 183 15.26 -4.64 13.85
CA PHE A 183 16.42 -3.99 13.24
C PHE A 183 17.36 -3.45 14.33
N THR A 184 18.65 -3.61 14.14
CA THR A 184 19.70 -3.16 15.08
C THR A 184 20.05 -1.67 14.95
N HIS A 185 19.77 -1.07 13.82
CA HIS A 185 20.12 0.31 13.53
C HIS A 185 18.89 1.17 13.28
N SER A 186 18.91 2.40 13.78
CA SER A 186 17.89 3.40 13.48
C SER A 186 17.86 3.74 11.98
N PRO A 187 16.70 4.10 11.42
CA PRO A 187 16.63 4.53 10.03
C PRO A 187 17.34 5.86 9.84
N ARG A 188 17.87 6.08 8.64
CA ARG A 188 18.34 7.41 8.24
C ARG A 188 17.17 8.19 7.68
N PHE A 189 16.97 9.40 8.15
CA PHE A 189 15.88 10.27 7.69
C PHE A 189 16.42 11.34 6.77
N LEU A 190 15.78 11.50 5.63
CA LEU A 190 16.03 12.62 4.72
C LEU A 190 14.79 13.54 4.77
N PRO A 191 14.93 14.75 5.36
CA PRO A 191 13.83 15.70 5.39
C PRO A 191 13.56 16.25 3.99
N ILE A 192 12.29 16.18 3.57
CA ILE A 192 11.85 16.79 2.32
C ILE A 192 10.98 18.00 2.67
N PRO A 193 11.25 19.18 2.09
CA PRO A 193 10.39 20.35 2.27
C PRO A 193 8.95 20.04 1.83
N MET A 194 7.97 20.50 2.61
CA MET A 194 6.54 20.28 2.30
C MET A 194 6.16 20.81 0.91
N ALA A 195 6.72 21.93 0.46
CA ALA A 195 6.51 22.46 -0.88
C ALA A 195 6.93 21.47 -1.99
N ALA A 196 8.05 20.76 -1.80
CA ALA A 196 8.51 19.73 -2.75
C ALA A 196 7.57 18.51 -2.74
N MET A 197 7.05 18.13 -1.58
CA MET A 197 6.06 17.05 -1.44
C MET A 197 4.72 17.43 -2.09
N SER A 198 4.25 18.66 -1.90
CA SER A 198 3.04 19.18 -2.56
C SER A 198 3.19 19.17 -4.09
N LEU A 199 4.33 19.62 -4.60
CA LEU A 199 4.63 19.57 -6.03
C LEU A 199 4.63 18.13 -6.55
N ALA A 200 5.30 17.21 -5.85
CA ALA A 200 5.31 15.79 -6.20
C ALA A 200 3.90 15.17 -6.16
N ALA A 201 3.06 15.54 -5.18
CA ALA A 201 1.68 15.10 -5.09
C ALA A 201 0.82 15.63 -6.26
N HIS A 202 1.03 16.89 -6.68
CA HIS A 202 0.37 17.44 -7.85
C HIS A 202 0.77 16.74 -9.16
N LEU A 203 2.06 16.49 -9.36
CA LEU A 203 2.56 15.76 -10.52
C LEU A 203 2.16 14.27 -10.48
N GLY A 204 2.13 13.68 -9.29
CA GLY A 204 1.75 12.28 -9.06
C GLY A 204 0.27 11.97 -9.33
N LYS A 205 -0.61 12.96 -9.44
CA LYS A 205 -2.02 12.77 -9.85
C LYS A 205 -2.16 12.10 -11.21
N TRP A 206 -1.16 12.21 -12.06
CA TRP A 206 -1.10 11.61 -13.40
C TRP A 206 -0.56 10.18 -13.40
N LEU A 207 -0.02 9.70 -12.27
CA LEU A 207 0.56 8.36 -12.16
C LEU A 207 -0.42 7.42 -11.45
N PRO A 208 -0.79 6.28 -12.06
CA PRO A 208 -1.63 5.28 -11.42
C PRO A 208 -0.97 4.76 -10.14
N GLY A 209 -1.65 4.87 -8.99
CA GLY A 209 -1.17 4.34 -7.71
C GLY A 209 -0.33 5.31 -6.86
N GLY A 210 -0.33 6.61 -7.15
CA GLY A 210 0.37 7.62 -6.34
C GLY A 210 -0.09 7.59 -4.88
N PHE A 211 0.84 7.26 -3.95
CA PHE A 211 0.57 7.16 -2.51
C PHE A 211 0.45 8.53 -1.81
N LEU A 212 0.84 9.60 -2.47
CA LEU A 212 0.82 10.95 -1.95
C LEU A 212 -0.18 11.78 -2.76
N ASP A 213 -1.29 12.12 -2.12
CA ASP A 213 -2.20 13.16 -2.59
C ASP A 213 -2.16 14.35 -1.63
N THR A 214 -2.66 15.49 -2.10
CA THR A 214 -2.71 16.72 -1.32
C THR A 214 -3.55 16.59 -0.05
N ASP A 215 -4.61 15.78 -0.08
CA ASP A 215 -5.48 15.53 1.07
C ASP A 215 -4.73 14.78 2.17
N THR A 216 -3.98 13.73 1.80
CA THR A 216 -3.14 12.98 2.75
C THR A 216 -2.07 13.86 3.39
N LEU A 217 -1.44 14.76 2.62
CA LEU A 217 -0.45 15.71 3.17
C LEU A 217 -1.09 16.69 4.14
N ASN A 218 -2.24 17.27 3.80
CA ASN A 218 -2.98 18.19 4.67
C ASN A 218 -3.43 17.49 5.98
N MET A 219 -3.90 16.25 5.88
CA MET A 219 -4.25 15.43 7.04
C MET A 219 -3.03 15.20 7.96
N LEU A 220 -1.87 14.94 7.36
CA LEU A 220 -0.62 14.73 8.10
C LEU A 220 -0.13 16.03 8.77
N GLU A 221 -0.25 17.19 8.12
CA GLU A 221 0.13 18.49 8.68
C GLU A 221 -0.75 18.90 9.86
N ARG A 222 -2.06 18.65 9.78
CA ARG A 222 -2.99 18.94 10.86
C ARG A 222 -2.66 18.20 12.15
N GLY A 223 -1.99 17.05 12.04
CA GLY A 223 -1.77 16.12 13.12
C GLY A 223 -3.00 15.23 13.37
N ASN A 224 -2.80 14.21 14.20
CA ASN A 224 -3.85 13.20 14.46
C ASN A 224 -3.73 12.75 15.92
N THR A 225 -4.11 13.65 16.85
CA THR A 225 -3.95 13.47 18.30
C THR A 225 -5.20 13.91 19.06
N ALA A 226 -5.49 13.22 20.17
CA ALA A 226 -6.58 13.54 21.10
C ALA A 226 -6.26 13.04 22.52
N SER A 227 -7.14 13.34 23.50
CA SER A 227 -7.03 12.72 24.82
C SER A 227 -7.27 11.21 24.76
N PRO A 228 -6.45 10.36 25.39
CA PRO A 228 -6.65 8.93 25.48
C PRO A 228 -7.61 8.50 26.60
N ASP A 229 -8.14 9.41 27.39
CA ASP A 229 -8.89 9.11 28.62
C ASP A 229 -10.06 8.16 28.37
N ARG A 230 -10.79 8.38 27.27
CA ARG A 230 -11.99 7.57 26.99
C ARG A 230 -11.63 6.15 26.56
N ILE A 231 -10.63 5.96 25.72
CA ILE A 231 -10.17 4.61 25.35
C ILE A 231 -9.54 3.89 26.54
N CYS A 232 -8.78 4.58 27.38
CA CYS A 232 -8.24 4.03 28.64
C CYS A 232 -9.37 3.55 29.58
N SER A 233 -10.42 4.36 29.73
CA SER A 233 -11.61 3.99 30.51
C SER A 233 -12.30 2.74 29.98
N LEU A 234 -12.46 2.61 28.65
CA LEU A 234 -13.08 1.45 28.03
C LEU A 234 -12.23 0.18 28.14
N LEU A 235 -10.91 0.32 28.02
CA LEU A 235 -9.98 -0.81 28.13
C LEU A 235 -9.69 -1.23 29.58
N GLY A 236 -9.91 -0.35 30.56
CA GLY A 236 -9.42 -0.52 31.94
C GLY A 236 -7.89 -0.50 32.06
N ARG A 237 -7.17 -0.07 31.01
CA ARG A 237 -5.73 0.03 30.93
C ARG A 237 -5.31 1.06 29.86
N THR A 238 -4.04 1.42 29.87
CA THR A 238 -3.45 2.20 28.77
C THR A 238 -3.39 1.38 27.48
N PRO A 239 -3.69 1.97 26.30
CA PRO A 239 -3.49 1.33 25.02
C PRO A 239 -2.02 0.95 24.77
N LYS A 240 -1.77 -0.02 23.90
CA LYS A 240 -0.42 -0.41 23.48
C LYS A 240 0.35 0.78 22.92
N SER A 241 1.62 0.88 23.29
CA SER A 241 2.55 1.83 22.68
C SER A 241 3.06 1.31 21.32
N PRO A 242 3.57 2.17 20.42
CA PRO A 242 4.19 1.72 19.16
C PRO A 242 5.32 0.70 19.33
N ASP A 243 5.99 0.68 20.47
CA ASP A 243 7.03 -0.30 20.79
C ASP A 243 6.47 -1.71 21.08
N GLU A 244 5.14 -1.85 21.16
CA GLU A 244 4.43 -3.12 21.38
C GLU A 244 3.62 -3.58 20.17
N PHE A 245 3.65 -2.83 19.06
CA PHE A 245 2.79 -3.08 17.89
C PHE A 245 3.12 -4.38 17.16
N VAL A 246 4.40 -4.76 17.11
CA VAL A 246 4.82 -6.02 16.51
C VAL A 246 5.31 -6.96 17.61
N PRO A 247 4.55 -8.02 17.93
CA PRO A 247 5.01 -9.01 18.92
C PRO A 247 6.35 -9.64 18.50
N PRO A 248 7.28 -9.89 19.46
CA PRO A 248 8.59 -10.45 19.16
C PRO A 248 8.55 -11.73 18.31
N ALA A 249 7.54 -12.58 18.52
CA ALA A 249 7.35 -13.80 17.76
C ALA A 249 7.18 -13.57 16.23
N TYR A 250 6.61 -12.43 15.85
CA TYR A 250 6.36 -12.07 14.44
C TYR A 250 7.38 -11.09 13.86
N ALA A 251 8.27 -10.53 14.67
CA ALA A 251 9.21 -9.48 14.28
C ALA A 251 10.03 -9.83 13.03
N ARG A 252 10.55 -11.08 12.97
CA ARG A 252 11.32 -11.56 11.81
C ARG A 252 10.47 -11.66 10.54
N ALA A 253 9.26 -12.18 10.63
CA ALA A 253 8.36 -12.36 9.49
C ALA A 253 7.94 -10.99 8.93
N VAL A 254 7.50 -10.07 9.81
CA VAL A 254 7.11 -8.70 9.42
C VAL A 254 8.29 -7.96 8.79
N ARG A 255 9.50 -8.09 9.36
CA ARG A 255 10.72 -7.49 8.78
C ARG A 255 11.01 -7.99 7.36
N ILE A 256 10.92 -9.31 7.13
CA ILE A 256 11.17 -9.89 5.80
C ILE A 256 10.10 -9.40 4.83
N GLN A 257 8.83 -9.46 5.21
CA GLN A 257 7.71 -9.01 4.39
C GLN A 257 7.84 -7.51 4.04
N ALA A 258 8.14 -6.66 5.01
CA ALA A 258 8.36 -5.24 4.80
C ALA A 258 9.50 -4.95 3.81
N LYS A 259 10.63 -5.68 3.93
CA LYS A 259 11.74 -5.57 2.99
C LYS A 259 11.34 -6.03 1.58
N MET A 260 10.65 -7.14 1.44
CA MET A 260 10.24 -7.65 0.13
C MET A 260 9.35 -6.66 -0.62
N ARG A 261 8.50 -5.90 0.08
CA ARG A 261 7.63 -4.88 -0.53
C ARG A 261 8.36 -3.80 -1.34
N TRP A 262 9.63 -3.49 -1.02
CA TRP A 262 10.41 -2.53 -1.79
C TRP A 262 11.57 -3.17 -2.57
N LEU A 263 12.15 -4.29 -2.11
CA LEU A 263 13.23 -4.98 -2.82
C LEU A 263 12.74 -5.62 -4.12
N LEU A 264 11.55 -6.22 -4.13
CA LEU A 264 11.00 -6.81 -5.36
C LEU A 264 10.74 -5.78 -6.46
N PRO A 265 10.12 -4.62 -6.21
CA PRO A 265 10.06 -3.54 -7.19
C PRO A 265 11.42 -3.05 -7.68
N VAL A 266 12.43 -2.96 -6.80
CA VAL A 266 13.80 -2.58 -7.20
C VAL A 266 14.41 -3.64 -8.11
N LEU A 267 14.29 -4.93 -7.77
CA LEU A 267 14.76 -6.03 -8.62
C LEU A 267 14.06 -6.01 -9.99
N ARG A 268 12.74 -5.86 -9.99
CA ARG A 268 11.95 -5.77 -11.21
C ARG A 268 12.37 -4.60 -12.09
N LEU A 269 12.56 -3.41 -11.50
CA LEU A 269 13.04 -2.24 -12.22
C LEU A 269 14.44 -2.45 -12.80
N SER A 270 15.36 -3.06 -12.04
CA SER A 270 16.72 -3.33 -12.52
C SER A 270 16.72 -4.31 -13.69
N VAL A 271 15.91 -5.38 -13.64
CA VAL A 271 15.73 -6.31 -14.75
C VAL A 271 15.17 -5.60 -15.98
N GLY A 272 14.11 -4.80 -15.83
CA GLY A 272 13.52 -4.03 -16.93
C GLY A 272 14.51 -3.05 -17.57
N LEU A 273 15.30 -2.36 -16.75
CA LEU A 273 16.35 -1.44 -17.23
C LEU A 273 17.45 -2.17 -18.00
N VAL A 274 17.88 -3.35 -17.56
CA VAL A 274 18.87 -4.15 -18.31
C VAL A 274 18.34 -4.42 -19.72
N TRP A 275 17.12 -4.91 -19.87
CA TRP A 275 16.53 -5.18 -21.19
C TRP A 275 16.42 -3.92 -22.04
N ILE A 276 15.89 -2.81 -21.50
CA ILE A 276 15.73 -1.56 -22.26
C ILE A 276 17.07 -1.02 -22.71
N VAL A 277 18.06 -0.94 -21.80
CA VAL A 277 19.37 -0.38 -22.12
C VAL A 277 20.10 -1.26 -23.14
N THR A 278 20.05 -2.59 -22.98
CA THR A 278 20.63 -3.52 -23.95
C THR A 278 20.03 -3.35 -25.35
N GLY A 279 18.71 -3.26 -25.46
CA GLY A 279 18.03 -3.04 -26.72
C GLY A 279 18.42 -1.69 -27.36
N ILE A 280 18.44 -0.60 -26.58
CA ILE A 280 18.84 0.74 -27.09
C ILE A 280 20.29 0.73 -27.56
N VAL A 281 21.21 0.12 -26.82
CA VAL A 281 22.63 0.01 -27.20
C VAL A 281 22.77 -0.76 -28.50
N SER A 282 22.01 -1.84 -28.69
CA SER A 282 22.03 -2.68 -29.88
C SER A 282 21.43 -2.00 -31.13
N LEU A 283 20.59 -0.97 -30.98
CA LEU A 283 19.98 -0.22 -32.10
C LEU A 283 20.97 0.71 -32.83
N GLY A 284 22.21 0.90 -32.33
CA GLY A 284 23.22 1.67 -33.06
C GLY A 284 24.17 2.50 -32.17
N ILE A 285 24.06 2.44 -30.85
CA ILE A 285 25.08 3.00 -29.96
C ILE A 285 26.35 2.15 -30.02
N TYR A 286 26.20 0.81 -30.03
CA TYR A 286 27.26 -0.12 -30.31
C TYR A 286 27.48 -0.20 -31.83
N PRO A 287 28.75 -0.27 -32.37
CA PRO A 287 29.02 -0.31 -33.79
C PRO A 287 28.26 -1.48 -34.47
N ILE A 288 27.41 -1.15 -35.45
CA ILE A 288 26.55 -2.14 -36.14
C ILE A 288 27.43 -3.22 -36.81
N GLN A 289 28.56 -2.86 -37.41
CA GLN A 289 29.45 -3.82 -38.05
C GLN A 289 29.97 -4.85 -37.05
N ALA A 290 30.40 -4.42 -35.85
CA ALA A 290 30.83 -5.34 -34.82
C ALA A 290 29.72 -6.29 -34.34
N SER A 291 28.46 -5.86 -34.38
CA SER A 291 27.32 -6.72 -34.13
C SER A 291 27.10 -7.76 -35.23
N TYR A 292 27.29 -7.36 -36.47
CA TYR A 292 27.21 -8.29 -37.62
C TYR A 292 28.34 -9.33 -37.59
N ASP A 293 29.58 -8.90 -37.25
CA ASP A 293 30.73 -9.81 -37.10
C ASP A 293 30.45 -10.90 -36.03
N LEU A 294 29.77 -10.54 -34.92
CA LEU A 294 29.35 -11.51 -33.91
C LEU A 294 28.26 -12.47 -34.43
N LEU A 295 27.28 -11.96 -35.19
CA LEU A 295 26.25 -12.79 -35.80
C LEU A 295 26.82 -13.75 -36.87
N GLU A 296 27.81 -13.32 -37.64
CA GLU A 296 28.51 -14.17 -38.58
C GLU A 296 29.26 -15.31 -37.88
N ARG A 297 29.95 -15.02 -36.78
CA ARG A 297 30.64 -16.02 -35.95
C ARG A 297 29.71 -17.06 -35.36
N VAL A 298 28.45 -16.70 -35.09
CA VAL A 298 27.42 -17.62 -34.64
C VAL A 298 26.86 -18.47 -35.80
N GLY A 299 27.13 -18.08 -37.04
CA GLY A 299 26.70 -18.78 -38.26
C GLY A 299 25.37 -18.25 -38.86
N THR A 300 25.05 -16.99 -38.60
CA THR A 300 23.86 -16.33 -39.13
C THR A 300 24.09 -15.95 -40.60
N PRO A 301 23.22 -16.35 -41.56
CA PRO A 301 23.32 -15.89 -42.92
C PRO A 301 23.22 -14.36 -43.05
N SER A 302 24.01 -13.74 -43.94
CA SER A 302 24.11 -12.28 -44.03
C SER A 302 22.76 -11.58 -44.30
N TRP A 303 21.88 -12.18 -45.05
CA TRP A 303 20.54 -11.63 -45.31
C TRP A 303 19.60 -11.63 -44.09
N LEU A 304 19.86 -12.47 -43.08
CA LEU A 304 19.09 -12.51 -41.81
C LEU A 304 19.70 -11.63 -40.71
N MET A 305 20.95 -11.20 -40.84
CA MET A 305 21.63 -10.41 -39.79
C MET A 305 20.86 -9.15 -39.38
N PRO A 306 20.32 -8.32 -40.31
CA PRO A 306 19.53 -7.15 -39.89
C PRO A 306 18.26 -7.55 -39.11
N LEU A 307 17.59 -8.62 -39.53
CA LEU A 307 16.39 -9.10 -38.85
C LEU A 307 16.71 -9.55 -37.43
N PHE A 308 17.78 -10.32 -37.24
CA PHE A 308 18.20 -10.77 -35.88
C PHE A 308 18.68 -9.62 -35.01
N LEU A 309 19.47 -8.68 -35.55
CA LEU A 309 19.97 -7.55 -34.77
C LEU A 309 18.84 -6.62 -34.31
N TYR A 310 18.07 -6.09 -35.26
CA TYR A 310 17.02 -5.13 -34.94
C TYR A 310 15.80 -5.81 -34.29
N GLY A 311 15.47 -7.03 -34.68
CA GLY A 311 14.39 -7.80 -34.08
C GLY A 311 14.70 -8.14 -32.61
N ALA A 312 15.92 -8.57 -32.29
CA ALA A 312 16.34 -8.80 -30.91
C ALA A 312 16.34 -7.50 -30.11
N ALA A 313 16.86 -6.41 -30.65
CA ALA A 313 16.89 -5.13 -29.97
C ALA A 313 15.48 -4.58 -29.62
N VAL A 314 14.55 -4.70 -30.57
CA VAL A 314 13.13 -4.33 -30.33
C VAL A 314 12.50 -5.25 -29.31
N LEU A 315 12.74 -6.57 -29.39
CA LEU A 315 12.24 -7.54 -28.42
C LEU A 315 12.75 -7.22 -27.01
N ASP A 316 14.01 -6.89 -26.85
CA ASP A 316 14.62 -6.52 -25.58
C ASP A 316 13.92 -5.28 -24.99
N ILE A 317 13.70 -4.23 -25.78
CA ILE A 317 12.99 -3.02 -25.32
C ILE A 317 11.54 -3.38 -24.92
N VAL A 318 10.84 -4.18 -25.71
CA VAL A 318 9.45 -4.60 -25.41
C VAL A 318 9.41 -5.41 -24.11
N LEU A 319 10.31 -6.37 -23.93
CA LEU A 319 10.40 -7.16 -22.70
C LEU A 319 10.71 -6.26 -21.48
N GLY A 320 11.62 -5.30 -21.62
CA GLY A 320 11.96 -4.36 -20.59
C GLY A 320 10.79 -3.45 -20.18
N VAL A 321 10.07 -2.90 -21.16
CA VAL A 321 8.86 -2.08 -20.93
C VAL A 321 7.75 -2.91 -20.30
N LEU A 322 7.49 -4.12 -20.80
CA LEU A 322 6.52 -5.03 -20.19
C LEU A 322 6.92 -5.43 -18.78
N THR A 323 8.22 -5.62 -18.51
CA THR A 323 8.73 -5.91 -17.17
C THR A 323 8.39 -4.80 -16.19
N ILE A 324 8.45 -3.55 -16.59
CA ILE A 324 8.15 -2.40 -15.72
C ILE A 324 6.64 -2.18 -15.60
N LEU A 325 5.89 -2.26 -16.70
CA LEU A 325 4.49 -1.83 -16.76
C LEU A 325 3.48 -2.96 -16.52
N ALA A 326 3.77 -4.20 -16.96
CA ALA A 326 2.81 -5.29 -16.84
C ALA A 326 2.63 -5.71 -15.37
N ARG A 327 1.38 -5.76 -14.94
CA ARG A 327 1.03 -6.22 -13.59
C ARG A 327 0.81 -7.73 -13.60
N ARG A 328 1.49 -8.48 -12.69
CA ARG A 328 1.22 -9.89 -12.37
C ARG A 328 1.26 -10.84 -13.58
N SER A 329 2.42 -10.91 -14.24
CA SER A 329 2.60 -11.72 -15.47
C SER A 329 3.73 -12.75 -15.29
N ARG A 330 3.46 -13.86 -14.63
CA ARG A 330 4.46 -14.94 -14.41
C ARG A 330 5.09 -15.47 -15.70
N TRP A 331 4.30 -15.55 -16.79
CA TRP A 331 4.80 -15.99 -18.08
C TRP A 331 5.94 -15.13 -18.61
N LEU A 332 5.92 -13.82 -18.28
CA LEU A 332 6.96 -12.88 -18.71
C LEU A 332 8.34 -13.24 -18.16
N TRP A 333 8.40 -13.69 -16.89
CA TRP A 333 9.64 -14.14 -16.26
C TRP A 333 10.15 -15.43 -16.91
N GLY A 334 9.25 -16.36 -17.22
CA GLY A 334 9.56 -17.62 -17.92
C GLY A 334 10.11 -17.38 -19.32
N VAL A 335 9.50 -16.48 -20.11
CA VAL A 335 9.96 -16.10 -21.45
C VAL A 335 11.35 -15.46 -21.41
N GLN A 336 11.58 -14.53 -20.49
CA GLN A 336 12.89 -13.90 -20.32
C GLN A 336 13.96 -14.91 -19.91
N ALA A 337 13.65 -15.80 -18.96
CA ALA A 337 14.58 -16.85 -18.54
C ALA A 337 14.92 -17.80 -19.70
N ALA A 338 13.92 -18.21 -20.48
CA ALA A 338 14.14 -19.04 -21.66
C ALA A 338 15.01 -18.33 -22.71
N LEU A 339 14.76 -17.05 -22.96
CA LEU A 339 15.56 -16.27 -23.91
C LEU A 339 17.03 -16.14 -23.47
N VAL A 340 17.27 -15.81 -22.20
CA VAL A 340 18.62 -15.75 -21.64
C VAL A 340 19.32 -17.10 -21.72
N MET A 341 18.61 -18.21 -21.44
CA MET A 341 19.15 -19.56 -21.56
C MET A 341 19.52 -19.91 -23.00
N VAL A 342 18.66 -19.58 -23.96
CA VAL A 342 18.92 -19.79 -25.38
C VAL A 342 20.18 -19.02 -25.83
N TYR A 343 20.29 -17.73 -25.48
CA TYR A 343 21.49 -16.95 -25.76
C TYR A 343 22.73 -17.54 -25.10
N THR A 344 22.62 -17.95 -23.85
CA THR A 344 23.74 -18.60 -23.12
C THR A 344 24.22 -19.88 -23.82
N VAL A 345 23.29 -20.72 -24.26
CA VAL A 345 23.62 -21.97 -24.97
C VAL A 345 24.28 -21.66 -26.31
N ILE A 346 23.73 -20.74 -27.12
CA ILE A 346 24.30 -20.36 -28.44
C ILE A 346 25.71 -19.83 -28.25
N ILE A 347 25.93 -18.90 -27.33
CA ILE A 347 27.25 -18.32 -27.05
C ILE A 347 28.21 -19.41 -26.57
N SER A 348 27.78 -20.31 -25.69
CA SER A 348 28.63 -21.39 -25.18
C SER A 348 29.09 -22.35 -26.27
N LEU A 349 28.25 -22.63 -27.25
CA LEU A 349 28.56 -23.54 -28.34
C LEU A 349 29.36 -22.88 -29.49
N LYS A 350 29.11 -21.63 -29.77
CA LYS A 350 29.67 -20.94 -30.96
C LYS A 350 30.82 -19.99 -30.65
N ILE A 351 30.83 -19.41 -29.45
CA ILE A 351 31.80 -18.39 -29.04
C ILE A 351 32.22 -18.66 -27.58
N PRO A 352 32.81 -19.85 -27.28
CA PRO A 352 33.10 -20.29 -25.92
C PRO A 352 34.10 -19.40 -25.18
N GLU A 353 34.94 -18.62 -25.90
CA GLU A 353 35.88 -17.67 -25.30
C GLU A 353 35.17 -16.59 -24.45
N PHE A 354 33.88 -16.33 -24.64
CA PHE A 354 33.14 -15.38 -23.84
C PHE A 354 32.97 -15.84 -22.37
N TRP A 355 33.17 -17.13 -22.07
CA TRP A 355 33.27 -17.63 -20.70
C TRP A 355 34.55 -17.12 -20.00
N LEU A 356 35.64 -16.99 -20.74
CA LEU A 356 36.95 -16.55 -20.23
C LEU A 356 37.16 -15.04 -20.34
N HIS A 357 36.17 -14.33 -20.91
CA HIS A 357 36.26 -12.89 -21.05
C HIS A 357 36.31 -12.19 -19.69
N PRO A 358 37.21 -11.23 -19.42
CA PRO A 358 37.39 -10.62 -18.09
C PRO A 358 36.16 -9.92 -17.56
N TYR A 359 35.27 -9.46 -18.41
CA TYR A 359 33.98 -8.87 -17.98
C TYR A 359 32.88 -9.91 -17.71
N GLY A 360 33.10 -11.19 -17.92
CA GLY A 360 32.22 -12.30 -17.64
C GLY A 360 30.81 -12.17 -18.23
N PRO A 361 30.65 -11.90 -19.53
CA PRO A 361 29.32 -11.62 -20.10
C PRO A 361 28.34 -12.81 -19.94
N VAL A 362 28.84 -14.04 -20.02
CA VAL A 362 28.03 -15.25 -19.87
C VAL A 362 27.79 -15.57 -18.38
N LEU A 363 28.81 -15.41 -17.53
CA LEU A 363 28.69 -15.65 -16.08
C LEU A 363 27.64 -14.74 -15.42
N LYS A 364 27.47 -13.53 -15.92
CA LYS A 364 26.46 -12.59 -15.40
C LYS A 364 25.03 -13.04 -15.65
N ASN A 365 24.80 -13.99 -16.55
CA ASN A 365 23.48 -14.58 -16.75
C ASN A 365 23.02 -15.40 -15.54
N LEU A 366 23.93 -15.98 -14.75
CA LEU A 366 23.56 -16.78 -13.56
C LEU A 366 22.78 -15.96 -12.51
N PRO A 367 23.31 -14.83 -11.96
CA PRO A 367 22.56 -14.02 -11.01
C PRO A 367 21.32 -13.38 -11.66
N PHE A 368 21.35 -13.08 -12.97
CA PHE A 368 20.18 -12.57 -13.68
C PHE A 368 19.05 -13.61 -13.72
N LEU A 369 19.33 -14.87 -14.07
CA LEU A 369 18.38 -15.98 -14.04
C LEU A 369 17.85 -16.24 -12.63
N ALA A 370 18.71 -16.18 -11.60
CA ALA A 370 18.29 -16.29 -10.21
C ALA A 370 17.31 -15.17 -9.82
N GLY A 371 17.56 -13.93 -10.28
CA GLY A 371 16.67 -12.79 -10.10
C GLY A 371 15.31 -13.00 -10.76
N LEU A 372 15.29 -13.51 -12.01
CA LEU A 372 14.05 -13.85 -12.72
C LEU A 372 13.27 -14.96 -12.01
N TRP A 373 13.97 -15.96 -11.46
CA TRP A 373 13.34 -17.02 -10.68
C TRP A 373 12.69 -16.48 -9.40
N ILE A 374 13.38 -15.62 -8.66
CA ILE A 374 12.82 -14.97 -7.47
C ILE A 374 11.55 -14.20 -7.82
N LEU A 375 11.58 -13.43 -8.92
CA LEU A 375 10.39 -12.70 -9.39
C LEU A 375 9.27 -13.64 -9.79
N TYR A 376 9.59 -14.76 -10.46
CA TYR A 376 8.61 -15.77 -10.86
C TYR A 376 7.92 -16.43 -9.66
N GLU A 377 8.69 -16.85 -8.63
CA GLU A 377 8.13 -17.52 -7.45
C GLU A 377 7.34 -16.59 -6.55
N LEU A 378 7.79 -15.33 -6.41
CA LEU A 378 7.16 -14.35 -5.54
C LEU A 378 6.05 -13.53 -6.22
N GLU A 379 5.86 -13.70 -7.54
CA GLU A 379 4.71 -13.13 -8.22
C GLU A 379 3.43 -13.85 -7.75
N GLU A 380 2.55 -13.14 -7.06
CA GLU A 380 1.30 -13.71 -6.57
C GLU A 380 0.44 -14.22 -7.73
N ARG A 381 -0.05 -15.45 -7.62
CA ARG A 381 -1.10 -15.94 -8.53
C ARG A 381 -2.37 -15.14 -8.25
N THR A 382 -2.96 -14.56 -9.28
CA THR A 382 -4.35 -14.13 -9.21
C THR A 382 -5.21 -15.38 -9.10
N TRP A 383 -5.62 -15.70 -7.88
CA TRP A 383 -6.77 -16.58 -7.72
C TRP A 383 -7.96 -15.75 -8.19
N THR A 384 -8.49 -16.07 -9.36
CA THR A 384 -9.82 -15.61 -9.77
C THR A 384 -10.79 -16.33 -8.84
N THR A 385 -11.22 -15.62 -7.80
CA THR A 385 -12.44 -15.98 -7.04
C THR A 385 -13.63 -15.42 -7.73
#